data_2ecdc756a6f0635887faec7b98ae1cdd
#
_entry.id   2ecdc756a6f0635887faec7b98ae1cdd
#
_cell.length_a   1.000
_cell.length_b   1.000
_cell.length_c   1.000
_cell.angle_alpha   90.00
_cell.angle_beta   90.00
_cell.angle_gamma   90.00
#
_symmetry.space_group_name_H-M   'P 1'
#
loop_
_entity.id
_entity.type
_entity.pdbx_description
1 polymer ?
#
loop_
_entity_poly.entity_id
_entity_poly.type
_entity_poly.pdbx_seq_one_letter_code
_entity_poly.pdbx_strand_id
1 'polypeptide(L)'
;MSKQWKSRFELPVIKKLDIKFNIDRLREDLRQFAHGKVWDGLGSDYAHMCETHTKLPKMFFKEEELEGVDCICDLDWEHSSYQQLSLTTFNEEYTISQRTDMSGSIWDNKVAKKDPYADERYYGAIKDDVPRYLREVFNTFSNAHRTRFANLAPHSTVAPHIDYDTLYGIRLHIALETNNECFNGGFDKEGNEFKYHIPADGSVWFINPGVKHYAVNNGNMPRNHLIISLDSQDAITTYNDS
;
A
#
# COMPACT_ATOMS: atom_id res chain seq x y z
N MET A 1 18.14 -14.01 -19.69
CA MET A 1 18.75 -13.77 -18.38
C MET A 1 17.61 -13.53 -17.40
N SER A 2 17.51 -14.35 -16.34
CA SER A 2 16.53 -14.10 -15.27
C SER A 2 16.89 -12.76 -14.62
N LYS A 3 15.97 -11.79 -14.61
CA LYS A 3 16.15 -10.54 -13.86
C LYS A 3 16.37 -10.90 -12.39
N GLN A 4 17.52 -10.53 -11.84
CA GLN A 4 17.79 -10.76 -10.43
C GLN A 4 17.02 -9.70 -9.62
N TRP A 5 16.17 -10.14 -8.73
CA TRP A 5 15.47 -9.27 -7.81
C TRP A 5 16.43 -8.66 -6.79
N LYS A 6 16.16 -7.42 -6.43
CA LYS A 6 16.94 -6.66 -5.47
C LYS A 6 16.27 -6.68 -4.11
N SER A 7 17.05 -6.95 -3.09
CA SER A 7 16.60 -6.85 -1.70
C SER A 7 16.35 -5.38 -1.31
N ARG A 8 15.67 -5.19 -0.18
CA ARG A 8 15.30 -3.86 0.33
C ARG A 8 16.45 -2.84 0.42
N PHE A 9 17.66 -3.29 0.72
CA PHE A 9 18.82 -2.39 0.84
C PHE A 9 19.56 -2.13 -0.48
N GLU A 10 19.19 -2.80 -1.55
CA GLU A 10 19.71 -2.57 -2.90
C GLU A 10 18.80 -1.62 -3.71
N LEU A 11 17.64 -1.31 -3.16
CA LEU A 11 16.68 -0.37 -3.74
C LEU A 11 16.69 0.96 -2.97
N PRO A 12 16.34 2.07 -3.62
CA PRO A 12 16.21 3.36 -2.94
C PRO A 12 15.09 3.31 -1.88
N VAL A 13 15.17 4.18 -0.90
CA VAL A 13 14.09 4.35 0.10
C VAL A 13 12.81 4.86 -0.56
N ILE A 14 12.94 5.90 -1.37
CA ILE A 14 11.85 6.50 -2.16
C ILE A 14 12.41 6.86 -3.54
N LYS A 15 11.61 6.66 -4.59
CA LYS A 15 12.00 7.00 -5.95
C LYS A 15 10.79 7.42 -6.78
N LYS A 16 10.88 8.56 -7.47
CA LYS A 16 9.95 8.92 -8.54
C LYS A 16 10.22 8.05 -9.78
N LEU A 17 9.18 7.60 -10.45
CA LEU A 17 9.27 6.85 -11.69
C LEU A 17 8.95 7.76 -12.88
N ASP A 18 9.54 7.48 -14.04
CA ASP A 18 9.26 8.19 -15.30
C ASP A 18 7.93 7.70 -15.93
N ILE A 19 6.86 7.83 -15.16
CA ILE A 19 5.49 7.59 -15.59
C ILE A 19 4.54 8.55 -14.88
N LYS A 20 3.54 9.02 -15.61
CA LYS A 20 2.56 9.97 -15.10
C LYS A 20 1.17 9.67 -15.65
N PHE A 21 0.17 9.72 -14.78
CA PHE A 21 -1.23 9.53 -15.12
C PHE A 21 -2.00 10.87 -15.07
N ASN A 22 -3.17 10.91 -15.72
CA ASN A 22 -4.04 12.08 -15.66
C ASN A 22 -4.69 12.18 -14.28
N ILE A 23 -4.24 13.15 -13.50
CA ILE A 23 -4.65 13.32 -12.10
C ILE A 23 -6.14 13.69 -11.96
N ASP A 24 -6.69 14.47 -12.90
CA ASP A 24 -8.08 14.89 -12.81
C ASP A 24 -9.04 13.72 -13.08
N ARG A 25 -8.68 12.84 -14.01
CA ARG A 25 -9.41 11.57 -14.23
C ARG A 25 -9.31 10.65 -13.02
N LEU A 26 -8.14 10.52 -12.39
CA LEU A 26 -7.98 9.71 -11.19
C LEU A 26 -8.83 10.23 -10.03
N ARG A 27 -8.91 11.53 -9.85
CA ARG A 27 -9.77 12.17 -8.83
C ARG A 27 -11.25 11.98 -9.11
N GLU A 28 -11.65 12.07 -10.38
CA GLU A 28 -13.03 11.82 -10.79
C GLU A 28 -13.41 10.37 -10.52
N ASP A 29 -12.57 9.42 -10.92
CA ASP A 29 -12.77 8.01 -10.67
C ASP A 29 -12.79 7.67 -9.17
N LEU A 30 -11.95 8.33 -8.35
CA LEU A 30 -12.00 8.21 -6.90
C LEU A 30 -13.38 8.63 -6.37
N ARG A 31 -13.87 9.82 -6.75
CA ARG A 31 -15.18 10.32 -6.31
C ARG A 31 -16.32 9.38 -6.71
N GLN A 32 -16.29 8.89 -7.96
CA GLN A 32 -17.28 7.96 -8.48
C GLN A 32 -17.24 6.63 -7.71
N PHE A 33 -16.05 6.06 -7.53
CA PHE A 33 -15.89 4.76 -6.90
C PHE A 33 -16.19 4.79 -5.41
N ALA A 34 -15.79 5.86 -4.72
CA ALA A 34 -15.97 6.00 -3.28
C ALA A 34 -17.40 6.39 -2.87
N HIS A 35 -18.26 6.82 -3.84
CA HIS A 35 -19.62 7.27 -3.53
C HIS A 35 -20.45 6.15 -2.88
N GLY A 36 -20.93 6.42 -1.67
CA GLY A 36 -21.76 5.48 -0.90
C GLY A 36 -21.04 4.26 -0.36
N LYS A 37 -19.69 4.22 -0.44
CA LYS A 37 -18.90 3.12 0.13
C LYS A 37 -18.30 3.52 1.47
N VAL A 38 -18.20 2.52 2.34
CA VAL A 38 -17.52 2.65 3.63
C VAL A 38 -16.02 2.47 3.39
N TRP A 39 -15.24 3.36 3.96
CA TRP A 39 -13.79 3.21 4.05
C TRP A 39 -13.47 2.52 5.36
N ASP A 40 -12.64 1.51 5.30
CA ASP A 40 -12.19 0.78 6.49
C ASP A 40 -10.66 0.76 6.57
N GLY A 41 -10.12 0.44 7.74
CA GLY A 41 -8.69 0.48 7.98
C GLY A 41 -7.92 -0.64 7.29
N LEU A 42 -8.57 -1.73 6.91
CA LEU A 42 -7.92 -2.88 6.29
C LEU A 42 -8.35 -3.11 4.84
N GLY A 43 -9.48 -2.55 4.43
CA GLY A 43 -10.22 -3.00 3.27
C GLY A 43 -11.03 -4.26 3.64
N SER A 44 -12.32 -4.26 3.31
CA SER A 44 -13.26 -5.35 3.64
C SER A 44 -12.77 -6.74 3.22
N ASP A 45 -11.87 -6.80 2.25
CA ASP A 45 -11.27 -8.04 1.75
C ASP A 45 -10.28 -8.68 2.75
N TYR A 46 -9.82 -7.93 3.75
CA TYR A 46 -8.93 -8.41 4.82
C TYR A 46 -9.63 -8.87 6.09
N ALA A 47 -10.96 -8.86 6.12
CA ALA A 47 -11.72 -9.34 7.28
C ALA A 47 -11.33 -10.79 7.70
N HIS A 48 -10.95 -11.63 6.73
CA HIS A 48 -10.45 -12.97 6.99
C HIS A 48 -9.11 -13.01 7.74
N MET A 49 -8.35 -11.93 7.75
CA MET A 49 -7.11 -11.86 8.54
C MET A 49 -7.37 -11.90 10.04
N CYS A 50 -8.58 -11.56 10.49
CA CYS A 50 -8.93 -11.55 11.91
C CYS A 50 -8.84 -12.93 12.56
N GLU A 51 -9.15 -13.99 11.82
CA GLU A 51 -9.10 -15.35 12.34
C GLU A 51 -7.67 -15.88 12.59
N THR A 52 -6.68 -15.26 11.94
CA THR A 52 -5.29 -15.74 11.95
C THR A 52 -4.31 -14.80 12.65
N HIS A 53 -4.72 -13.59 13.00
CA HIS A 53 -3.83 -12.53 13.49
C HIS A 53 -4.20 -12.01 14.87
N THR A 54 -3.39 -12.38 15.84
CA THR A 54 -3.50 -11.94 17.24
C THR A 54 -2.72 -10.65 17.54
N LYS A 55 -2.02 -10.06 16.56
CA LYS A 55 -1.26 -8.82 16.78
C LYS A 55 -1.96 -7.64 16.16
N LEU A 56 -2.45 -6.77 17.01
CA LEU A 56 -3.08 -5.51 16.65
C LEU A 56 -2.11 -4.60 15.89
N PRO A 57 -2.58 -3.87 14.86
CA PRO A 57 -1.75 -2.98 14.06
C PRO A 57 -1.46 -1.67 14.82
N LYS A 58 -0.61 -1.73 15.83
CA LYS A 58 -0.17 -0.59 16.66
C LYS A 58 0.31 0.63 15.88
N MET A 59 0.57 0.46 14.56
CA MET A 59 0.98 1.57 13.70
C MET A 59 -0.16 2.51 13.30
N PHE A 60 -1.42 2.08 13.43
CA PHE A 60 -2.60 2.85 13.01
C PHE A 60 -3.43 3.37 14.17
N PHE A 61 -3.23 2.83 15.38
CA PHE A 61 -4.00 3.12 16.57
C PHE A 61 -3.08 3.52 17.73
N LYS A 62 -3.57 4.38 18.60
CA LYS A 62 -2.90 4.68 19.87
C LYS A 62 -3.05 3.52 20.84
N GLU A 63 -2.18 3.44 21.86
CA GLU A 63 -2.27 2.36 22.85
C GLU A 63 -3.61 2.36 23.58
N GLU A 64 -4.18 3.52 23.86
CA GLU A 64 -5.47 3.66 24.53
C GLU A 64 -6.63 3.12 23.70
N GLU A 65 -6.52 3.19 22.36
CA GLU A 65 -7.52 2.67 21.41
C GLU A 65 -7.45 1.14 21.27
N LEU A 66 -6.35 0.54 21.70
CA LEU A 66 -6.11 -0.90 21.64
C LEU A 66 -6.38 -1.60 22.98
N GLU A 67 -6.68 -0.86 24.05
CA GLU A 67 -6.93 -1.41 25.37
C GLU A 67 -8.24 -2.23 25.38
N GLY A 68 -8.14 -3.52 25.73
CA GLY A 68 -9.29 -4.43 25.77
C GLY A 68 -9.74 -4.95 24.40
N VAL A 69 -8.98 -4.70 23.31
CA VAL A 69 -9.27 -5.19 21.98
C VAL A 69 -8.47 -6.49 21.73
N ASP A 70 -9.17 -7.59 21.53
CA ASP A 70 -8.57 -8.92 21.30
C ASP A 70 -8.36 -9.23 19.79
N CYS A 71 -9.19 -8.65 18.93
CA CYS A 71 -9.14 -8.85 17.48
C CYS A 71 -9.10 -7.50 16.74
N ILE A 72 -8.36 -7.45 15.62
CA ILE A 72 -8.31 -6.25 14.77
C ILE A 72 -9.67 -5.94 14.13
N CYS A 73 -10.59 -6.91 14.03
CA CYS A 73 -11.95 -6.69 13.55
C CYS A 73 -12.82 -5.90 14.54
N ASP A 74 -12.45 -5.87 15.82
CA ASP A 74 -13.18 -5.13 16.85
C ASP A 74 -12.76 -3.64 16.93
N LEU A 75 -11.77 -3.25 16.12
CA LEU A 75 -11.31 -1.86 16.04
C LEU A 75 -12.30 -1.01 15.22
N ASP A 76 -12.49 0.21 15.67
CA ASP A 76 -13.30 1.21 14.97
C ASP A 76 -12.53 1.80 13.78
N TRP A 77 -12.47 1.03 12.69
CA TRP A 77 -11.79 1.43 11.47
C TRP A 77 -12.51 2.55 10.72
N GLU A 78 -13.80 2.68 10.89
CA GLU A 78 -14.59 3.73 10.24
C GLU A 78 -14.20 5.13 10.75
N HIS A 79 -13.83 5.23 12.05
CA HIS A 79 -13.37 6.47 12.66
C HIS A 79 -11.85 6.56 12.81
N SER A 80 -11.11 5.60 12.26
CA SER A 80 -9.66 5.63 12.35
C SER A 80 -9.06 6.78 11.54
N SER A 81 -7.91 7.26 11.98
CA SER A 81 -7.15 8.31 11.27
C SER A 81 -6.53 7.82 9.96
N TYR A 82 -6.51 6.51 9.73
CA TYR A 82 -6.07 5.87 8.49
C TYR A 82 -7.15 4.92 7.99
N GLN A 83 -7.63 5.19 6.79
CA GLN A 83 -8.71 4.43 6.16
C GLN A 83 -8.31 3.98 4.76
N GLN A 84 -8.85 2.85 4.31
CA GLN A 84 -8.61 2.31 2.99
C GLN A 84 -9.92 1.99 2.26
N LEU A 85 -9.85 2.00 0.94
CA LEU A 85 -10.93 1.53 0.06
C LEU A 85 -10.32 0.67 -1.05
N SER A 86 -10.55 -0.63 -0.98
CA SER A 86 -9.93 -1.60 -1.87
C SER A 86 -10.57 -1.63 -3.26
N LEU A 87 -9.74 -1.57 -4.32
CA LEU A 87 -10.14 -1.72 -5.71
C LEU A 87 -10.05 -3.18 -6.17
N THR A 88 -9.32 -4.00 -5.44
CA THR A 88 -9.10 -5.41 -5.76
C THR A 88 -9.68 -6.32 -4.69
N THR A 89 -9.97 -7.56 -5.04
CA THR A 89 -10.49 -8.60 -4.16
C THR A 89 -9.69 -9.88 -4.29
N PHE A 90 -9.91 -10.81 -3.38
CA PHE A 90 -9.29 -12.13 -3.36
C PHE A 90 -9.68 -12.93 -4.59
N ASN A 91 -8.71 -13.65 -5.15
CA ASN A 91 -8.92 -14.59 -6.24
C ASN A 91 -7.94 -15.77 -6.09
N GLU A 92 -8.45 -16.94 -5.78
CA GLU A 92 -7.65 -18.17 -5.64
C GLU A 92 -6.92 -18.57 -6.93
N GLU A 93 -7.47 -18.19 -8.08
CA GLU A 93 -6.87 -18.47 -9.38
C GLU A 93 -5.78 -17.45 -9.78
N TYR A 94 -5.57 -16.41 -8.97
CA TYR A 94 -4.56 -15.40 -9.25
C TYR A 94 -3.16 -16.01 -9.21
N THR A 95 -2.46 -15.93 -10.34
CA THR A 95 -1.10 -16.47 -10.46
C THR A 95 -0.11 -15.56 -9.76
N ILE A 96 0.39 -15.99 -8.64
CA ILE A 96 1.54 -15.37 -7.96
C ILE A 96 2.78 -15.66 -8.80
N SER A 97 3.66 -14.67 -8.97
CA SER A 97 4.94 -14.91 -9.61
C SER A 97 5.71 -15.98 -8.82
N GLN A 98 6.24 -16.99 -9.52
CA GLN A 98 6.80 -18.21 -8.92
C GLN A 98 8.14 -17.95 -8.22
N ARG A 99 8.18 -17.06 -7.25
CA ARG A 99 9.36 -16.89 -6.40
C ARG A 99 9.19 -17.70 -5.12
N THR A 100 10.09 -18.64 -4.94
CA THR A 100 10.11 -19.52 -3.78
C THR A 100 11.05 -19.06 -2.68
N ASP A 101 11.88 -18.07 -2.95
CA ASP A 101 12.98 -17.57 -2.11
C ASP A 101 12.60 -16.37 -1.23
N MET A 102 11.35 -16.32 -0.82
CA MET A 102 10.86 -15.27 0.06
C MET A 102 11.44 -15.41 1.46
N SER A 103 12.63 -14.90 1.61
CA SER A 103 13.28 -14.74 2.90
C SER A 103 13.15 -13.29 3.33
N GLY A 104 12.32 -12.96 4.26
CA GLY A 104 12.48 -11.64 4.81
C GLY A 104 11.34 -11.01 5.56
N SER A 105 10.14 -11.48 5.44
CA SER A 105 9.08 -11.03 6.31
C SER A 105 8.62 -12.16 7.22
N ILE A 106 8.48 -11.85 8.50
CA ILE A 106 7.91 -12.77 9.49
C ILE A 106 6.48 -13.20 9.11
N TRP A 107 5.81 -12.36 8.34
CA TRP A 107 4.51 -12.58 7.75
C TRP A 107 4.52 -13.70 6.71
N ASP A 108 5.46 -13.64 5.75
CA ASP A 108 5.45 -14.47 4.57
C ASP A 108 5.60 -15.96 4.87
N ASN A 109 6.47 -16.30 5.80
CA ASN A 109 6.81 -17.71 6.00
C ASN A 109 5.92 -18.44 6.99
N LYS A 110 5.32 -17.75 7.96
CA LYS A 110 4.55 -18.41 9.02
C LYS A 110 3.04 -18.35 8.79
N VAL A 111 2.55 -17.30 8.15
CA VAL A 111 1.12 -17.07 8.00
C VAL A 111 0.65 -17.40 6.59
N ALA A 112 1.25 -16.83 5.55
CA ALA A 112 0.84 -17.06 4.17
C ALA A 112 0.93 -18.53 3.73
N LYS A 113 1.86 -19.31 4.29
CA LYS A 113 1.92 -20.77 4.04
C LYS A 113 0.77 -21.56 4.67
N LYS A 114 0.08 -20.98 5.65
CA LYS A 114 -1.00 -21.65 6.37
C LYS A 114 -2.38 -21.17 5.93
N ASP A 115 -2.43 -19.93 5.45
CA ASP A 115 -3.68 -19.27 5.06
C ASP A 115 -3.44 -18.37 3.84
N PRO A 116 -3.91 -18.77 2.65
CA PRO A 116 -3.77 -17.96 1.43
C PRO A 116 -4.47 -16.60 1.54
N TYR A 117 -5.50 -16.46 2.37
CA TYR A 117 -6.17 -15.17 2.60
C TYR A 117 -5.27 -14.14 3.29
N ALA A 118 -4.22 -14.59 3.96
CA ALA A 118 -3.24 -13.70 4.58
C ALA A 118 -2.15 -13.21 3.62
N ASP A 119 -2.06 -13.77 2.41
CA ASP A 119 -1.09 -13.35 1.39
C ASP A 119 -1.73 -12.31 0.46
N GLU A 120 -1.31 -11.04 0.59
CA GLU A 120 -1.88 -9.94 -0.19
C GLU A 120 -1.74 -10.11 -1.72
N ARG A 121 -0.87 -11.01 -2.19
CA ARG A 121 -0.67 -11.27 -3.62
C ARG A 121 -1.87 -11.98 -4.27
N TYR A 122 -2.69 -12.67 -3.49
CA TYR A 122 -3.95 -13.24 -3.99
C TYR A 122 -5.05 -12.20 -4.22
N TYR A 123 -4.87 -10.95 -3.79
CA TYR A 123 -5.84 -9.86 -4.00
C TYR A 123 -5.58 -9.13 -5.32
N GLY A 124 -5.50 -9.88 -6.42
CA GLY A 124 -5.19 -9.39 -7.76
C GLY A 124 -6.40 -9.20 -8.68
N ALA A 125 -7.60 -9.66 -8.29
CA ALA A 125 -8.81 -9.47 -9.08
C ALA A 125 -9.36 -8.06 -8.88
N ILE A 126 -9.47 -7.27 -9.96
CA ILE A 126 -10.06 -5.93 -9.89
C ILE A 126 -11.59 -6.04 -9.79
N LYS A 127 -12.21 -5.28 -8.89
CA LYS A 127 -13.66 -5.28 -8.66
C LYS A 127 -14.42 -4.76 -9.88
N ASP A 128 -15.62 -5.32 -10.14
CA ASP A 128 -16.41 -5.02 -11.35
C ASP A 128 -16.89 -3.58 -11.44
N ASP A 129 -17.05 -2.91 -10.31
CA ASP A 129 -17.52 -1.54 -10.22
C ASP A 129 -16.41 -0.49 -10.24
N VAL A 130 -15.14 -0.90 -10.39
CA VAL A 130 -14.01 0.02 -10.53
C VAL A 130 -14.12 0.77 -11.85
N PRO A 131 -14.06 2.12 -11.87
CA PRO A 131 -14.13 2.91 -13.08
C PRO A 131 -13.05 2.59 -14.11
N ARG A 132 -13.37 2.88 -15.37
CA ARG A 132 -12.54 2.44 -16.51
C ARG A 132 -11.11 2.95 -16.43
N TYR A 133 -10.87 4.21 -16.07
CA TYR A 133 -9.52 4.75 -16.07
C TYR A 133 -8.65 4.17 -14.95
N LEU A 134 -9.22 3.91 -13.77
CA LEU A 134 -8.54 3.18 -12.71
C LEU A 134 -8.16 1.76 -13.15
N ARG A 135 -9.02 1.07 -13.94
CA ARG A 135 -8.68 -0.23 -14.54
C ARG A 135 -7.51 -0.10 -15.53
N GLU A 136 -7.50 0.95 -16.36
CA GLU A 136 -6.41 1.24 -17.29
C GLU A 136 -5.09 1.44 -16.52
N VAL A 137 -5.11 2.21 -15.43
CA VAL A 137 -3.95 2.43 -14.55
C VAL A 137 -3.48 1.13 -13.89
N PHE A 138 -4.40 0.34 -13.33
CA PHE A 138 -4.09 -0.97 -12.75
C PHE A 138 -3.42 -1.90 -13.76
N ASN A 139 -3.98 -2.00 -14.96
CA ASN A 139 -3.49 -2.87 -16.02
C ASN A 139 -2.16 -2.41 -16.66
N THR A 140 -1.70 -1.17 -16.34
CA THR A 140 -0.38 -0.69 -16.76
C THR A 140 0.75 -1.48 -16.10
N PHE A 141 0.48 -2.02 -14.91
CA PHE A 141 1.48 -2.72 -14.12
C PHE A 141 1.22 -4.23 -14.10
N SER A 142 2.20 -5.01 -14.57
CA SER A 142 2.13 -6.45 -14.47
C SER A 142 2.15 -6.90 -13.01
N ASN A 143 1.36 -7.93 -12.69
CA ASN A 143 1.27 -8.54 -11.37
C ASN A 143 0.84 -7.54 -10.26
N ALA A 144 -0.01 -6.58 -10.61
CA ALA A 144 -0.60 -5.69 -9.64
C ALA A 144 -1.61 -6.44 -8.75
N HIS A 145 -1.52 -6.20 -7.47
CA HIS A 145 -2.42 -6.77 -6.47
C HIS A 145 -2.69 -5.75 -5.36
N ARG A 146 -3.61 -6.05 -4.45
CA ARG A 146 -3.98 -5.20 -3.32
C ARG A 146 -3.94 -3.70 -3.63
N THR A 147 -4.57 -3.33 -4.74
CA THR A 147 -4.68 -1.93 -5.15
C THR A 147 -5.81 -1.26 -4.39
N ARG A 148 -5.52 -0.10 -3.80
CA ARG A 148 -6.46 0.57 -2.90
C ARG A 148 -6.23 2.06 -2.85
N PHE A 149 -7.27 2.81 -2.54
CA PHE A 149 -7.14 4.16 -2.01
C PHE A 149 -6.77 4.09 -0.53
N ALA A 150 -5.96 5.02 -0.07
CA ALA A 150 -5.56 5.16 1.31
C ALA A 150 -5.67 6.63 1.74
N ASN A 151 -6.51 6.86 2.71
CA ASN A 151 -6.75 8.17 3.31
C ASN A 151 -6.00 8.27 4.63
N LEU A 152 -5.30 9.37 4.83
CA LEU A 152 -4.72 9.77 6.10
C LEU A 152 -5.34 11.09 6.53
N ALA A 153 -6.06 11.07 7.65
CA ALA A 153 -6.77 12.22 8.20
C ALA A 153 -5.83 13.41 8.51
N PRO A 154 -6.36 14.64 8.62
CA PRO A 154 -5.60 15.77 9.14
C PRO A 154 -4.92 15.46 10.49
N HIS A 155 -3.72 16.00 10.69
CA HIS A 155 -2.93 15.88 11.93
C HIS A 155 -2.67 14.43 12.37
N SER A 156 -2.49 13.53 11.39
CA SER A 156 -2.33 12.09 11.62
C SER A 156 -1.03 11.55 11.07
N THR A 157 -0.61 10.42 11.63
CA THR A 157 0.65 9.76 11.25
C THR A 157 0.45 8.26 11.17
N VAL A 158 0.94 7.66 10.10
CA VAL A 158 1.24 6.22 10.06
C VAL A 158 2.65 6.07 10.64
N ALA A 159 2.74 5.46 11.83
CA ALA A 159 3.99 5.34 12.58
C ALA A 159 5.08 4.58 11.79
N PRO A 160 6.36 4.81 12.08
CA PRO A 160 7.47 4.11 11.42
C PRO A 160 7.38 2.59 11.59
N HIS A 161 7.27 1.86 10.48
CA HIS A 161 7.13 0.40 10.42
C HIS A 161 7.88 -0.18 9.22
N ILE A 162 7.95 -1.50 9.15
CA ILE A 162 8.44 -2.27 8.01
C ILE A 162 7.33 -3.23 7.63
N ASP A 163 6.95 -3.27 6.37
CA ASP A 163 5.93 -4.20 5.88
C ASP A 163 6.53 -5.57 5.54
N TYR A 164 7.21 -5.66 4.41
CA TYR A 164 7.83 -6.89 3.89
C TYR A 164 9.07 -6.54 3.05
N ASP A 165 9.92 -7.54 2.81
CA ASP A 165 11.08 -7.34 1.94
C ASP A 165 10.65 -7.12 0.47
N THR A 166 11.42 -6.33 -0.26
CA THR A 166 11.19 -6.07 -1.69
C THR A 166 11.32 -7.30 -2.58
N LEU A 167 11.86 -8.39 -2.05
CA LEU A 167 11.82 -9.72 -2.69
C LEU A 167 10.41 -10.34 -2.69
N TYR A 168 9.54 -9.92 -1.79
CA TYR A 168 8.13 -10.31 -1.77
C TYR A 168 7.29 -9.45 -2.73
N GLY A 169 7.49 -8.16 -2.71
CA GLY A 169 6.76 -7.21 -3.52
C GLY A 169 7.24 -5.79 -3.33
N ILE A 170 6.70 -4.89 -4.12
CA ILE A 170 6.95 -3.46 -4.02
C ILE A 170 5.64 -2.68 -3.93
N ARG A 171 5.72 -1.40 -3.53
CA ARG A 171 4.57 -0.50 -3.51
C ARG A 171 4.81 0.75 -4.32
N LEU A 172 3.83 1.07 -5.17
CA LEU A 172 3.76 2.33 -5.90
C LEU A 172 2.67 3.21 -5.30
N HIS A 173 2.94 4.50 -5.24
CA HIS A 173 2.05 5.52 -4.73
C HIS A 173 1.79 6.61 -5.77
N ILE A 174 0.54 7.01 -5.90
CA ILE A 174 0.12 8.20 -6.66
C ILE A 174 -0.70 9.05 -5.70
N ALA A 175 -0.22 10.25 -5.38
CA ALA A 175 -0.98 11.18 -4.57
C ALA A 175 -2.13 11.73 -5.39
N LEU A 176 -3.36 11.62 -4.87
CA LEU A 176 -4.57 12.18 -5.48
C LEU A 176 -4.95 13.50 -4.83
N GLU A 177 -4.86 13.54 -3.50
CA GLU A 177 -5.06 14.72 -2.68
C GLU A 177 -3.92 14.81 -1.67
N THR A 178 -3.34 15.99 -1.52
CA THR A 178 -2.22 16.24 -0.61
C THR A 178 -2.13 17.72 -0.27
N ASN A 179 -1.31 18.07 0.69
CA ASN A 179 -0.95 19.44 1.02
C ASN A 179 0.55 19.50 1.35
N ASN A 180 1.12 20.70 1.45
CA ASN A 180 2.55 20.92 1.66
C ASN A 180 3.10 20.38 2.99
N GLU A 181 2.22 19.98 3.89
CA GLU A 181 2.56 19.41 5.20
C GLU A 181 2.40 17.87 5.24
N CYS A 182 2.13 17.26 4.07
CA CYS A 182 2.10 15.82 3.89
C CYS A 182 3.44 15.28 3.42
N PHE A 183 3.96 14.27 4.13
CA PHE A 183 5.24 13.66 3.79
C PHE A 183 5.16 12.13 3.88
N ASN A 184 5.94 11.48 3.01
CA ASN A 184 6.36 10.10 3.19
C ASN A 184 7.84 10.12 3.60
N GLY A 185 8.20 9.33 4.60
CA GLY A 185 9.55 9.20 5.07
C GLY A 185 10.01 7.75 5.16
N GLY A 186 11.30 7.56 5.23
CA GLY A 186 11.91 6.27 5.44
C GLY A 186 13.38 6.40 5.82
N PHE A 187 13.98 5.28 6.19
CA PHE A 187 15.35 5.24 6.68
C PHE A 187 16.15 4.26 5.83
N ASP A 188 17.36 4.65 5.45
CA ASP A 188 18.30 3.74 4.82
C ASP A 188 18.94 2.75 5.84
N LYS A 189 19.84 1.91 5.37
CA LYS A 189 20.53 0.92 6.21
C LYS A 189 21.47 1.55 7.24
N GLU A 190 21.94 2.77 6.98
CA GLU A 190 22.78 3.57 7.88
C GLU A 190 21.95 4.35 8.92
N GLY A 191 20.60 4.36 8.78
CA GLY A 191 19.69 5.09 9.66
C GLY A 191 19.50 6.56 9.25
N ASN A 192 19.97 6.98 8.07
CA ASN A 192 19.69 8.32 7.55
C ASN A 192 18.21 8.41 7.14
N GLU A 193 17.56 9.49 7.53
CA GLU A 193 16.17 9.76 7.20
C GLU A 193 16.05 10.40 5.83
N PHE A 194 15.12 9.86 5.02
CA PHE A 194 14.66 10.43 3.76
C PHE A 194 13.20 10.83 3.91
N LYS A 195 12.88 12.09 3.58
CA LYS A 195 11.53 12.64 3.70
C LYS A 195 11.16 13.38 2.43
N TYR A 196 10.01 13.01 1.84
CA TYR A 196 9.55 13.56 0.57
C TYR A 196 8.08 13.94 0.63
N HIS A 197 7.75 15.09 0.05
CA HIS A 197 6.41 15.44 -0.35
C HIS A 197 6.13 14.84 -1.73
N ILE A 198 5.08 14.01 -1.84
CA ILE A 198 4.61 13.48 -3.12
C ILE A 198 3.51 14.39 -3.64
N PRO A 199 3.72 15.11 -4.77
CA PRO A 199 2.74 16.05 -5.30
C PRO A 199 1.54 15.30 -5.91
N ALA A 200 0.34 15.90 -5.80
CA ALA A 200 -0.86 15.39 -6.43
C ALA A 200 -0.94 15.84 -7.91
N ASP A 201 0.02 15.41 -8.71
CA ASP A 201 0.19 15.77 -10.11
C ASP A 201 0.10 14.58 -11.07
N GLY A 202 -0.21 13.38 -10.54
CA GLY A 202 -0.30 12.13 -11.28
C GLY A 202 1.02 11.37 -11.42
N SER A 203 2.12 11.89 -10.89
CA SER A 203 3.40 11.17 -10.88
C SER A 203 3.34 9.93 -10.00
N VAL A 204 4.06 8.88 -10.42
CA VAL A 204 4.15 7.60 -9.71
C VAL A 204 5.43 7.54 -8.91
N TRP A 205 5.32 7.10 -7.67
CA TRP A 205 6.44 7.00 -6.74
C TRP A 205 6.55 5.60 -6.15
N PHE A 206 7.74 5.03 -6.21
CA PHE A 206 8.08 3.85 -5.43
C PHE A 206 8.40 4.27 -4.00
N ILE A 207 7.77 3.60 -3.03
CA ILE A 207 8.13 3.67 -1.61
C ILE A 207 8.53 2.28 -1.19
N ASN A 208 9.74 2.16 -0.63
CA ASN A 208 10.32 0.87 -0.27
C ASN A 208 9.63 0.30 0.98
N PRO A 209 8.83 -0.78 0.85
CA PRO A 209 8.12 -1.36 1.99
C PRO A 209 9.04 -2.15 2.92
N GLY A 210 10.22 -2.52 2.44
CA GLY A 210 11.19 -3.35 3.18
C GLY A 210 12.12 -2.59 4.10
N VAL A 211 12.14 -1.27 4.04
CA VAL A 211 12.87 -0.43 5.01
C VAL A 211 11.88 0.22 5.98
N LYS A 212 12.39 0.67 7.12
CA LYS A 212 11.55 1.41 8.07
C LYS A 212 11.05 2.68 7.42
N HIS A 213 9.72 2.82 7.27
CA HIS A 213 9.08 3.95 6.60
C HIS A 213 7.82 4.41 7.34
N TYR A 214 7.35 5.61 7.02
CA TYR A 214 6.21 6.25 7.68
C TYR A 214 5.50 7.24 6.76
N ALA A 215 4.31 7.70 7.16
CA ALA A 215 3.61 8.79 6.50
C ALA A 215 3.06 9.78 7.53
N VAL A 216 3.08 11.06 7.19
CA VAL A 216 2.60 12.15 8.06
C VAL A 216 1.71 13.08 7.25
N ASN A 217 0.63 13.51 7.86
CA ASN A 217 -0.22 14.60 7.41
C ASN A 217 -0.38 15.61 8.57
N ASN A 218 0.44 16.65 8.57
CA ASN A 218 0.35 17.74 9.56
C ASN A 218 -0.62 18.85 9.14
N GLY A 219 -1.17 18.77 7.94
CA GLY A 219 -2.09 19.77 7.40
C GLY A 219 -3.54 19.55 7.83
N ASN A 220 -4.39 20.50 7.45
CA ASN A 220 -5.82 20.56 7.78
C ASN A 220 -6.74 19.85 6.79
N MET A 221 -6.18 19.25 5.73
CA MET A 221 -6.92 18.53 4.70
C MET A 221 -6.48 17.06 4.66
N PRO A 222 -7.38 16.13 4.36
CA PRO A 222 -7.03 14.73 4.24
C PRO A 222 -6.00 14.51 3.11
N ARG A 223 -5.22 13.44 3.23
CA ARG A 223 -4.28 12.98 2.22
C ARG A 223 -4.77 11.67 1.63
N ASN A 224 -5.06 11.66 0.33
CA ASN A 224 -5.49 10.46 -0.38
C ASN A 224 -4.44 10.01 -1.40
N HIS A 225 -4.00 8.77 -1.28
CA HIS A 225 -3.12 8.12 -2.26
C HIS A 225 -3.82 6.91 -2.88
N LEU A 226 -3.58 6.69 -4.16
CA LEU A 226 -3.74 5.38 -4.79
C LEU A 226 -2.45 4.60 -4.52
N ILE A 227 -2.58 3.43 -3.90
CA ILE A 227 -1.47 2.52 -3.60
C ILE A 227 -1.66 1.27 -4.43
N ILE A 228 -0.62 0.89 -5.18
CA ILE A 228 -0.58 -0.31 -6.02
C ILE A 228 0.55 -1.19 -5.51
N SER A 229 0.23 -2.37 -5.01
CA SER A 229 1.23 -3.39 -4.68
C SER A 229 1.54 -4.21 -5.93
N LEU A 230 2.81 -4.56 -6.14
CA LEU A 230 3.26 -5.34 -7.29
C LEU A 230 4.06 -6.56 -6.81
N ASP A 231 3.73 -7.73 -7.33
CA ASP A 231 4.57 -8.93 -7.26
C ASP A 231 5.58 -8.93 -8.43
N SER A 232 6.25 -7.79 -8.63
CA SER A 232 7.29 -7.58 -9.64
C SER A 232 8.08 -6.31 -9.33
N GLN A 233 9.38 -6.31 -9.63
CA GLN A 233 10.22 -5.10 -9.59
C GLN A 233 10.35 -4.43 -10.96
N ASP A 234 9.65 -4.91 -11.97
CA ASP A 234 9.78 -4.42 -13.35
C ASP A 234 9.46 -2.93 -13.48
N ALA A 235 8.48 -2.43 -12.73
CA ALA A 235 8.14 -1.02 -12.74
C ALA A 235 9.35 -0.12 -12.37
N ILE A 236 10.18 -0.53 -11.41
CA ILE A 236 11.36 0.27 -11.01
C ILE A 236 12.44 0.27 -12.08
N THR A 237 12.53 -0.78 -12.89
CA THR A 237 13.53 -0.91 -13.96
C THR A 237 13.05 -0.35 -15.30
N THR A 238 11.74 -0.43 -15.57
CA THR A 238 11.13 0.06 -16.81
C THR A 238 10.96 1.58 -16.80
N TYR A 239 10.55 2.13 -15.66
CA TYR A 239 10.28 3.56 -15.48
C TYR A 239 11.36 4.20 -14.61
N ASN A 240 12.59 4.19 -15.10
CA ASN A 240 13.70 4.87 -14.46
C ASN A 240 13.71 6.36 -14.87
N ASP A 241 13.96 7.25 -13.90
CA ASP A 241 14.31 8.64 -14.22
C ASP A 241 15.55 8.66 -15.10
N SER A 242 15.49 9.36 -16.21
CA SER A 242 16.62 9.69 -17.08
C SER A 242 17.54 10.72 -16.44
#